data_24488f90fe7df11dbdde3addb13084af
#
_entry.id   24488f90fe7df11dbdde3addb13084af
#
_cell.length_a   1.000
_cell.length_b   1.000
_cell.length_c   1.000
_cell.angle_alpha   90.00
_cell.angle_beta   90.00
_cell.angle_gamma   90.00
#
_symmetry.space_group_name_H-M   'P 1'
#
loop_
_entity.id
_entity.type
_entity.pdbx_description
1 polymer ?
#
loop_
_entity_poly.entity_id
_entity_poly.type
_entity_poly.pdbx_seq_one_letter_code
_entity_poly.pdbx_strand_id
1 'polypeptide(L)'
;MSDQSRRPSFGRDSVWLASADVVAVLLAFVGQLILARALLSESYGLFVIAIDLFATLFLLLDLGLPTLLARDGPRNPSAIWPGMVRIYRLQGLAMLLFAPIAVWIVLTQSSHDTLMLLGASVALVHIASYAPRTALRAAGDARFESLTKVIERIVTTIGYAVLFSLASTDVVAYATVFLLGAIIGLLLALFGAYRICGRGDERIESSVLGSVWASNKSILLAALPFAITLGVLPYVIRIEKFILASELGYDEVALFHVAQLAWLAGLLVPQAMRSALLPVLGASRNDKVRFDQHLDRVERICFGLVPVGLVAGASIVWILLPVGFPAEYFDGTLGASARDVFMLLLIGWAMTVLSVPSYTALQAGERPWLFTLLIFTVVLSSTVFGLFLIGRGAETSVGLAIEMAAYASVASSFVMLMGGIVLSRRFSAFMQRGIQWCATLLVVVVTCVALSQQSYWALTGLCLFILLPQGLEAMKTTVATPSLLKLDEAE
;
A
#
# COMPACT_ATOMS: atom_id res chain seq x y z
N MET A 1 -26.00 34.03 -12.66
CA MET A 1 -24.56 34.00 -12.38
C MET A 1 -24.09 32.60 -12.68
N SER A 2 -23.40 32.45 -13.80
CA SER A 2 -22.93 31.18 -14.37
C SER A 2 -21.91 30.53 -13.41
N ASP A 3 -22.27 29.41 -12.88
CA ASP A 3 -21.38 28.50 -12.16
C ASP A 3 -20.33 28.00 -13.17
N GLN A 4 -19.20 28.72 -13.24
CA GLN A 4 -18.04 28.24 -13.99
C GLN A 4 -17.61 26.95 -13.29
N SER A 5 -18.03 25.82 -13.84
CA SER A 5 -17.60 24.48 -13.48
C SER A 5 -16.14 24.53 -13.08
N ARG A 6 -15.84 24.29 -11.81
CA ARG A 6 -14.47 24.15 -11.27
C ARG A 6 -13.78 23.04 -12.06
N ARG A 7 -13.02 23.42 -13.09
CA ARG A 7 -12.18 22.45 -13.79
C ARG A 7 -11.20 21.90 -12.75
N PRO A 8 -11.08 20.59 -12.63
CA PRO A 8 -10.13 19.99 -11.70
C PRO A 8 -8.73 20.51 -12.01
N SER A 9 -8.10 21.21 -11.05
CA SER A 9 -6.71 21.64 -11.20
C SER A 9 -5.83 20.47 -10.78
N PHE A 10 -5.38 19.69 -11.75
CA PHE A 10 -4.61 18.45 -11.54
C PHE A 10 -3.50 18.60 -10.49
N GLY A 11 -2.73 19.70 -10.52
CA GLY A 11 -1.64 19.92 -9.57
C GLY A 11 -2.11 20.13 -8.13
N ARG A 12 -3.17 20.94 -7.93
CA ARG A 12 -3.66 21.27 -6.58
C ARG A 12 -4.38 20.10 -5.92
N ASP A 13 -5.15 19.35 -6.69
CA ASP A 13 -5.89 18.20 -6.19
C ASP A 13 -4.95 17.04 -5.83
N SER A 14 -3.89 16.83 -6.61
CA SER A 14 -2.84 15.86 -6.30
C SER A 14 -2.09 16.19 -5.01
N VAL A 15 -1.79 17.47 -4.74
CA VAL A 15 -1.15 17.90 -3.50
C VAL A 15 -2.05 17.65 -2.29
N TRP A 16 -3.36 17.95 -2.40
CA TRP A 16 -4.31 17.66 -1.31
C TRP A 16 -4.40 16.17 -0.98
N LEU A 17 -4.53 15.33 -2.00
CA LEU A 17 -4.58 13.88 -1.83
C LEU A 17 -3.30 13.34 -1.21
N ALA A 18 -2.13 13.74 -1.74
CA ALA A 18 -0.85 13.30 -1.21
C ALA A 18 -0.63 13.75 0.24
N SER A 19 -0.97 15.01 0.57
CA SER A 19 -0.86 15.51 1.95
C SER A 19 -1.77 14.77 2.91
N ALA A 20 -3.01 14.49 2.50
CA ALA A 20 -3.96 13.72 3.29
C ALA A 20 -3.50 12.28 3.50
N ASP A 21 -2.94 11.64 2.47
CA ASP A 21 -2.42 10.28 2.58
C ASP A 21 -1.22 10.22 3.54
N VAL A 22 -0.32 11.22 3.53
CA VAL A 22 0.78 11.32 4.50
C VAL A 22 0.24 11.50 5.92
N VAL A 23 -0.70 12.43 6.14
CA VAL A 23 -1.31 12.65 7.46
C VAL A 23 -2.05 11.38 7.93
N ALA A 24 -2.79 10.71 7.07
CA ALA A 24 -3.49 9.47 7.39
C ALA A 24 -2.53 8.34 7.78
N VAL A 25 -1.40 8.22 7.09
CA VAL A 25 -0.35 7.23 7.42
C VAL A 25 0.30 7.54 8.77
N LEU A 26 0.62 8.80 9.05
CA LEU A 26 1.18 9.21 10.35
C LEU A 26 0.21 8.92 11.50
N LEU A 27 -1.06 9.27 11.34
CA LEU A 27 -2.10 8.97 12.34
C LEU A 27 -2.29 7.46 12.52
N ALA A 28 -2.29 6.69 11.42
CA ALA A 28 -2.36 5.23 11.50
C ALA A 28 -1.15 4.65 12.24
N PHE A 29 0.05 5.16 11.98
CA PHE A 29 1.26 4.75 12.69
C PHE A 29 1.18 5.04 14.20
N VAL A 30 0.73 6.24 14.59
CA VAL A 30 0.46 6.57 16.01
C VAL A 30 -0.57 5.62 16.60
N GLY A 31 -1.63 5.29 15.87
CA GLY A 31 -2.62 4.30 16.30
C GLY A 31 -1.99 2.92 16.56
N GLN A 32 -1.08 2.47 15.70
CA GLN A 32 -0.36 1.22 15.88
C GLN A 32 0.60 1.25 17.09
N LEU A 33 1.25 2.39 17.35
CA LEU A 33 2.06 2.58 18.57
C LEU A 33 1.22 2.44 19.85
N ILE A 34 0.02 3.02 19.84
CA ILE A 34 -0.92 2.92 20.98
C ILE A 34 -1.35 1.46 21.16
N LEU A 35 -1.77 0.77 20.09
CA LEU A 35 -2.20 -0.62 20.14
C LEU A 35 -1.11 -1.55 20.69
N ALA A 36 0.12 -1.43 20.18
CA ALA A 36 1.24 -2.26 20.61
C ALA A 36 1.65 -2.03 22.09
N ARG A 37 1.32 -0.85 22.65
CA ARG A 37 1.56 -0.54 24.08
C ARG A 37 0.40 -0.89 24.99
N ALA A 38 -0.81 -0.93 24.45
CA ALA A 38 -2.03 -1.17 25.23
C ALA A 38 -2.36 -2.66 25.34
N LEU A 39 -2.05 -3.43 24.31
CA LEU A 39 -2.41 -4.83 24.19
C LEU A 39 -1.20 -5.71 24.45
N LEU A 40 -1.45 -6.92 24.94
CA LEU A 40 -0.45 -7.99 24.93
C LEU A 40 -0.11 -8.34 23.48
N SER A 41 1.11 -8.80 23.22
CA SER A 41 1.59 -9.15 21.88
C SER A 41 0.66 -10.12 21.15
N GLU A 42 0.17 -11.17 21.82
CA GLU A 42 -0.80 -12.12 21.27
C GLU A 42 -2.11 -11.43 20.83
N SER A 43 -2.69 -10.58 21.69
CA SER A 43 -3.92 -9.84 21.39
C SER A 43 -3.72 -8.84 20.26
N TYR A 44 -2.55 -8.21 20.19
CA TYR A 44 -2.20 -7.29 19.12
C TYR A 44 -2.03 -8.02 17.77
N GLY A 45 -1.34 -9.16 17.77
CA GLY A 45 -1.19 -10.00 16.58
C GLY A 45 -2.53 -10.53 16.07
N LEU A 46 -3.39 -10.98 16.99
CA LEU A 46 -4.75 -11.42 16.66
C LEU A 46 -5.59 -10.28 16.05
N PHE A 47 -5.50 -9.05 16.61
CA PHE A 47 -6.14 -7.86 16.03
C PHE A 47 -5.66 -7.62 14.59
N VAL A 48 -4.35 -7.69 14.35
CA VAL A 48 -3.76 -7.50 13.01
C VAL A 48 -4.29 -8.55 12.04
N ILE A 49 -4.31 -9.83 12.43
CA ILE A 49 -4.83 -10.90 11.58
C ILE A 49 -6.32 -10.73 11.30
N ALA A 50 -7.13 -10.41 12.29
CA ALA A 50 -8.57 -10.21 12.09
C ALA A 50 -8.85 -9.10 11.05
N ILE A 51 -8.13 -7.98 11.13
CA ILE A 51 -8.30 -6.88 10.17
C ILE A 51 -7.74 -7.26 8.79
N ASP A 52 -6.52 -7.80 8.72
CA ASP A 52 -5.84 -8.09 7.44
C ASP A 52 -6.52 -9.20 6.65
N LEU A 53 -7.04 -10.23 7.33
CA LEU A 53 -7.72 -11.36 6.70
C LEU A 53 -8.98 -10.90 5.94
N PHE A 54 -9.87 -10.20 6.62
CA PHE A 54 -11.10 -9.71 5.98
C PHE A 54 -10.86 -8.54 5.03
N ALA A 55 -9.87 -7.67 5.31
CA ALA A 55 -9.46 -6.66 4.35
C ALA A 55 -8.94 -7.29 3.05
N THR A 56 -8.23 -8.42 3.13
CA THR A 56 -7.75 -9.15 1.93
C THR A 56 -8.91 -9.84 1.20
N LEU A 57 -9.78 -10.52 1.94
CA LEU A 57 -10.93 -11.21 1.36
C LEU A 57 -11.89 -10.23 0.64
N PHE A 58 -12.25 -9.16 1.34
CA PHE A 58 -13.23 -8.20 0.81
C PHE A 58 -12.68 -7.23 -0.21
N LEU A 59 -11.35 -7.10 -0.34
CA LEU A 59 -10.76 -6.32 -1.42
C LEU A 59 -11.11 -6.90 -2.80
N LEU A 60 -11.39 -8.20 -2.89
CA LEU A 60 -11.95 -8.82 -4.09
C LEU A 60 -13.35 -8.28 -4.45
N LEU A 61 -14.12 -7.79 -3.45
CA LEU A 61 -15.42 -7.14 -3.67
C LEU A 61 -15.32 -5.76 -4.33
N ASP A 62 -14.12 -5.14 -4.31
CA ASP A 62 -13.91 -3.88 -5.02
C ASP A 62 -14.16 -4.04 -6.52
N LEU A 63 -13.88 -5.24 -7.07
CA LEU A 63 -14.08 -5.60 -8.48
C LEU A 63 -13.41 -4.61 -9.46
N GLY A 64 -12.53 -3.72 -8.97
CA GLY A 64 -11.93 -2.63 -9.75
C GLY A 64 -12.91 -1.56 -10.23
N LEU A 65 -14.17 -1.63 -9.79
CA LEU A 65 -15.26 -0.76 -10.25
C LEU A 65 -15.06 0.71 -9.86
N PRO A 66 -14.62 1.05 -8.62
CA PRO A 66 -14.31 2.43 -8.27
C PRO A 66 -13.24 3.04 -9.19
N THR A 67 -12.21 2.27 -9.57
CA THR A 67 -11.18 2.73 -10.50
C THR A 67 -11.75 3.03 -11.89
N LEU A 68 -12.70 2.22 -12.35
CA LEU A 68 -13.41 2.46 -13.60
C LEU A 68 -14.21 3.77 -13.55
N LEU A 69 -14.89 4.03 -12.42
CA LEU A 69 -15.63 5.29 -12.19
C LEU A 69 -14.67 6.49 -12.13
N ALA A 70 -13.51 6.35 -11.50
CA ALA A 70 -12.50 7.41 -11.48
C ALA A 70 -12.01 7.79 -12.88
N ARG A 71 -11.89 6.80 -13.77
CA ARG A 71 -11.46 6.99 -15.17
C ARG A 71 -12.53 7.66 -16.03
N ASP A 72 -13.77 7.19 -15.93
CA ASP A 72 -14.85 7.58 -16.87
C ASP A 72 -15.71 8.72 -16.34
N GLY A 73 -15.85 8.87 -15.01
CA GLY A 73 -16.71 9.86 -14.34
C GLY A 73 -16.41 11.31 -14.71
N PRO A 74 -15.14 11.77 -14.79
CA PRO A 74 -14.82 13.15 -15.14
C PRO A 74 -15.33 13.59 -16.51
N ARG A 75 -15.58 12.64 -17.44
CA ARG A 75 -16.12 12.94 -18.79
C ARG A 75 -17.60 13.31 -18.74
N ASN A 76 -18.33 12.82 -17.75
CA ASN A 76 -19.75 13.05 -17.61
C ASN A 76 -20.17 13.15 -16.14
N PRO A 77 -20.03 14.33 -15.52
CA PRO A 77 -20.27 14.53 -14.08
C PRO A 77 -21.68 14.17 -13.62
N SER A 78 -22.69 14.34 -14.47
CA SER A 78 -24.09 14.03 -14.14
C SER A 78 -24.33 12.51 -13.97
N ALA A 79 -23.51 11.68 -14.57
CA ALA A 79 -23.62 10.22 -14.49
C ALA A 79 -22.78 9.57 -13.36
N ILE A 80 -22.05 10.36 -12.56
CA ILE A 80 -21.22 9.84 -11.47
C ILE A 80 -22.07 9.18 -10.39
N TRP A 81 -23.16 9.84 -9.96
CA TRP A 81 -24.07 9.29 -8.94
C TRP A 81 -24.75 7.99 -9.37
N PRO A 82 -25.41 7.90 -10.53
CA PRO A 82 -25.94 6.64 -11.04
C PRO A 82 -24.89 5.55 -11.19
N GLY A 83 -23.68 5.91 -11.64
CA GLY A 83 -22.54 5.01 -11.74
C GLY A 83 -22.14 4.44 -10.38
N MET A 84 -22.05 5.27 -9.34
CA MET A 84 -21.76 4.86 -7.97
C MET A 84 -22.84 3.91 -7.43
N VAL A 85 -24.12 4.22 -7.62
CA VAL A 85 -25.23 3.35 -7.20
C VAL A 85 -25.14 1.98 -7.90
N ARG A 86 -24.76 1.97 -9.18
CA ARG A 86 -24.57 0.74 -9.93
C ARG A 86 -23.40 -0.10 -9.41
N ILE A 87 -22.29 0.55 -9.00
CA ILE A 87 -21.17 -0.12 -8.32
C ILE A 87 -21.67 -0.84 -7.07
N TYR A 88 -22.42 -0.16 -6.20
CA TYR A 88 -22.97 -0.77 -4.99
C TYR A 88 -23.89 -1.97 -5.28
N ARG A 89 -24.69 -1.92 -6.33
CA ARG A 89 -25.53 -3.07 -6.73
C ARG A 89 -24.66 -4.27 -7.14
N LEU A 90 -23.60 -4.05 -7.91
CA LEU A 90 -22.70 -5.11 -8.35
C LEU A 90 -21.87 -5.67 -7.18
N GLN A 91 -21.36 -4.81 -6.29
CA GLN A 91 -20.66 -5.22 -5.07
C GLN A 91 -21.58 -5.99 -4.11
N GLY A 92 -22.85 -5.54 -3.97
CA GLY A 92 -23.87 -6.25 -3.19
C GLY A 92 -24.16 -7.66 -3.73
N LEU A 93 -24.25 -7.82 -5.04
CA LEU A 93 -24.38 -9.15 -5.67
C LEU A 93 -23.14 -10.02 -5.43
N ALA A 94 -21.93 -9.45 -5.57
CA ALA A 94 -20.70 -10.17 -5.28
C ALA A 94 -20.62 -10.57 -3.80
N MET A 95 -21.13 -9.77 -2.88
CA MET A 95 -21.17 -10.08 -1.45
C MET A 95 -21.91 -11.39 -1.16
N LEU A 96 -22.91 -11.77 -1.95
CA LEU A 96 -23.61 -13.06 -1.81
C LEU A 96 -22.66 -14.26 -1.95
N LEU A 97 -21.55 -14.12 -2.69
CA LEU A 97 -20.53 -15.15 -2.85
C LEU A 97 -19.51 -15.12 -1.69
N PHE A 98 -19.17 -13.93 -1.18
CA PHE A 98 -18.12 -13.77 -0.16
C PHE A 98 -18.65 -13.85 1.26
N ALA A 99 -19.93 -13.50 1.50
CA ALA A 99 -20.52 -13.57 2.83
C ALA A 99 -20.50 -14.99 3.44
N PRO A 100 -20.83 -16.07 2.72
CA PRO A 100 -20.72 -17.42 3.26
C PRO A 100 -19.30 -17.79 3.68
N ILE A 101 -18.29 -17.35 2.91
CA ILE A 101 -16.87 -17.58 3.23
C ILE A 101 -16.49 -16.82 4.52
N ALA A 102 -16.88 -15.55 4.60
CA ALA A 102 -16.62 -14.73 5.78
C ALA A 102 -17.29 -15.32 7.04
N VAL A 103 -18.56 -15.72 6.92
CA VAL A 103 -19.31 -16.38 8.02
C VAL A 103 -18.63 -17.68 8.42
N TRP A 104 -18.22 -18.52 7.46
CA TRP A 104 -17.48 -19.74 7.74
C TRP A 104 -16.19 -19.49 8.52
N ILE A 105 -15.39 -18.49 8.10
CA ILE A 105 -14.17 -18.08 8.79
C ILE A 105 -14.48 -17.66 10.25
N VAL A 106 -15.50 -16.81 10.46
CA VAL A 106 -15.90 -16.37 11.81
C VAL A 106 -16.30 -17.58 12.68
N LEU A 107 -17.12 -18.48 12.15
CA LEU A 107 -17.59 -19.65 12.90
C LEU A 107 -16.51 -20.67 13.21
N THR A 108 -15.46 -20.77 12.38
CA THR A 108 -14.31 -21.67 12.64
C THR A 108 -13.37 -21.12 13.71
N GLN A 109 -13.43 -19.81 14.01
CA GLN A 109 -12.62 -19.13 15.03
C GLN A 109 -13.45 -18.87 16.30
N SER A 110 -14.12 -19.90 16.83
CA SER A 110 -15.10 -19.79 17.91
C SER A 110 -14.61 -19.13 19.21
N SER A 111 -13.30 -19.13 19.46
CA SER A 111 -12.68 -18.43 20.61
C SER A 111 -12.55 -16.91 20.39
N HIS A 112 -12.61 -16.43 19.15
CA HIS A 112 -12.35 -15.04 18.77
C HIS A 112 -13.42 -14.48 17.81
N ASP A 113 -14.61 -15.08 17.81
CA ASP A 113 -15.72 -14.80 16.88
C ASP A 113 -16.09 -13.32 16.83
N THR A 114 -16.20 -12.67 18.00
CA THR A 114 -16.53 -11.23 18.10
C THR A 114 -15.48 -10.35 17.41
N LEU A 115 -14.19 -10.63 17.62
CA LEU A 115 -13.12 -9.87 17.00
C LEU A 115 -13.07 -10.11 15.48
N MET A 116 -13.26 -11.36 15.05
CA MET A 116 -13.35 -11.71 13.63
C MET A 116 -14.54 -11.03 12.95
N LEU A 117 -15.71 -10.99 13.63
CA LEU A 117 -16.89 -10.28 13.13
C LEU A 117 -16.63 -8.76 13.00
N LEU A 118 -15.95 -8.16 13.98
CA LEU A 118 -15.56 -6.75 13.91
C LEU A 118 -14.57 -6.50 12.77
N GLY A 119 -13.57 -7.38 12.58
CA GLY A 119 -12.63 -7.32 11.46
C GLY A 119 -13.35 -7.38 10.10
N ALA A 120 -14.30 -8.30 9.95
CA ALA A 120 -15.14 -8.40 8.75
C ALA A 120 -15.97 -7.12 8.53
N SER A 121 -16.54 -6.57 9.61
CA SER A 121 -17.35 -5.34 9.56
C SER A 121 -16.51 -4.13 9.15
N VAL A 122 -15.31 -3.97 9.73
CA VAL A 122 -14.35 -2.91 9.36
C VAL A 122 -13.99 -3.01 7.88
N ALA A 123 -13.62 -4.19 7.41
CA ALA A 123 -13.24 -4.41 6.02
C ALA A 123 -14.40 -4.10 5.05
N LEU A 124 -15.63 -4.52 5.40
CA LEU A 124 -16.81 -4.22 4.60
C LEU A 124 -17.09 -2.72 4.51
N VAL A 125 -17.01 -2.00 5.64
CA VAL A 125 -17.20 -0.54 5.69
C VAL A 125 -16.12 0.19 4.87
N HIS A 126 -14.87 -0.26 4.94
CA HIS A 126 -13.78 0.30 4.13
C HIS A 126 -14.03 0.11 2.62
N ILE A 127 -14.42 -1.09 2.19
CA ILE A 127 -14.75 -1.35 0.77
C ILE A 127 -15.94 -0.49 0.33
N ALA A 128 -16.99 -0.39 1.17
CA ALA A 128 -18.11 0.49 0.89
C ALA A 128 -17.71 1.97 0.77
N SER A 129 -16.64 2.41 1.45
CA SER A 129 -16.16 3.79 1.37
C SER A 129 -15.44 4.14 0.07
N TYR A 130 -14.98 3.16 -0.73
CA TYR A 130 -14.20 3.42 -1.95
C TYR A 130 -15.05 4.06 -3.05
N ALA A 131 -16.27 3.59 -3.27
CA ALA A 131 -17.14 4.12 -4.31
C ALA A 131 -17.49 5.61 -4.10
N PRO A 132 -17.97 6.09 -2.93
CA PRO A 132 -18.28 7.50 -2.71
C PRO A 132 -17.03 8.39 -2.69
N ARG A 133 -15.88 7.94 -2.15
CA ARG A 133 -14.61 8.66 -2.24
C ARG A 133 -14.17 8.84 -3.68
N THR A 134 -14.30 7.80 -4.49
CA THR A 134 -14.00 7.86 -5.92
C THR A 134 -14.96 8.78 -6.67
N ALA A 135 -16.26 8.80 -6.32
CA ALA A 135 -17.22 9.71 -6.88
C ALA A 135 -16.86 11.17 -6.60
N LEU A 136 -16.43 11.49 -5.37
CA LEU A 136 -15.92 12.81 -4.99
C LEU A 136 -14.72 13.24 -5.85
N ARG A 137 -13.76 12.33 -6.01
CA ARG A 137 -12.57 12.57 -6.85
C ARG A 137 -12.94 12.78 -8.31
N ALA A 138 -13.84 11.95 -8.86
CA ALA A 138 -14.31 12.05 -10.23
C ALA A 138 -15.08 13.36 -10.49
N ALA A 139 -15.76 13.88 -9.46
CA ALA A 139 -16.45 15.18 -9.50
C ALA A 139 -15.52 16.39 -9.29
N GLY A 140 -14.21 16.18 -9.08
CA GLY A 140 -13.22 17.25 -8.90
C GLY A 140 -13.16 17.82 -7.48
N ASP A 141 -13.70 17.13 -6.45
CA ASP A 141 -13.59 17.54 -5.05
C ASP A 141 -12.66 16.61 -4.25
N ALA A 142 -11.39 16.61 -4.64
CA ALA A 142 -10.33 15.88 -3.95
C ALA A 142 -10.14 16.33 -2.49
N ARG A 143 -10.50 17.58 -2.16
CA ARG A 143 -10.40 18.12 -0.79
C ARG A 143 -11.34 17.42 0.15
N PHE A 144 -12.60 17.24 -0.26
CA PHE A 144 -13.59 16.57 0.59
C PHE A 144 -13.25 15.08 0.74
N GLU A 145 -12.80 14.41 -0.33
CA GLU A 145 -12.26 13.05 -0.24
C GLU A 145 -11.14 12.96 0.79
N SER A 146 -10.15 13.87 0.71
CA SER A 146 -9.02 13.95 1.63
C SER A 146 -9.47 14.14 3.08
N LEU A 147 -10.42 15.03 3.30
CA LEU A 147 -10.98 15.31 4.62
C LEU A 147 -11.63 14.06 5.25
N THR A 148 -12.38 13.28 4.46
CA THR A 148 -13.02 12.04 4.97
C THR A 148 -12.00 11.04 5.47
N LYS A 149 -10.88 10.87 4.78
CA LYS A 149 -9.79 9.96 5.19
C LYS A 149 -9.12 10.43 6.48
N VAL A 150 -8.81 11.72 6.56
CA VAL A 150 -8.15 12.28 7.73
C VAL A 150 -9.03 12.23 8.96
N ILE A 151 -10.33 12.59 8.85
CA ILE A 151 -11.29 12.51 9.96
C ILE A 151 -11.42 11.07 10.46
N GLU A 152 -11.57 10.09 9.58
CA GLU A 152 -11.61 8.68 9.95
C GLU A 152 -10.41 8.30 10.83
N ARG A 153 -9.19 8.69 10.41
CA ARG A 153 -7.96 8.37 11.15
C ARG A 153 -7.84 9.15 12.46
N ILE A 154 -8.26 10.41 12.48
CA ILE A 154 -8.31 11.21 13.72
C ILE A 154 -9.24 10.57 14.75
N VAL A 155 -10.47 10.20 14.34
CA VAL A 155 -11.44 9.56 15.22
C VAL A 155 -10.90 8.26 15.80
N THR A 156 -10.33 7.41 14.95
CA THR A 156 -9.74 6.14 15.37
C THR A 156 -8.57 6.36 16.33
N THR A 157 -7.63 7.26 16.01
CA THR A 157 -6.45 7.51 16.84
C THR A 157 -6.82 8.14 18.18
N ILE A 158 -7.75 9.10 18.20
CA ILE A 158 -8.26 9.67 19.46
C ILE A 158 -8.96 8.61 20.30
N GLY A 159 -9.82 7.79 19.68
CA GLY A 159 -10.49 6.71 20.40
C GLY A 159 -9.51 5.71 21.02
N TYR A 160 -8.44 5.36 20.29
CA TYR A 160 -7.36 4.53 20.83
C TYR A 160 -6.65 5.20 21.99
N ALA A 161 -6.34 6.50 21.88
CA ALA A 161 -5.71 7.25 22.96
C ALA A 161 -6.60 7.33 24.22
N VAL A 162 -7.91 7.45 24.05
CA VAL A 162 -8.87 7.43 25.17
C VAL A 162 -8.88 6.03 25.83
N LEU A 163 -8.99 4.94 25.09
CA LEU A 163 -8.94 3.60 25.66
C LEU A 163 -7.61 3.33 26.36
N PHE A 164 -6.51 3.78 25.79
CA PHE A 164 -5.18 3.68 26.41
C PHE A 164 -5.10 4.45 27.74
N SER A 165 -5.64 5.69 27.77
CA SER A 165 -5.67 6.50 29.01
C SER A 165 -6.54 5.87 30.12
N LEU A 166 -7.53 5.07 29.74
CA LEU A 166 -8.36 4.28 30.63
C LEU A 166 -7.72 2.94 31.02
N ALA A 167 -6.47 2.68 30.60
CA ALA A 167 -5.73 1.45 30.80
C ALA A 167 -6.50 0.18 30.31
N SER A 168 -7.30 0.33 29.25
CA SER A 168 -8.03 -0.78 28.67
C SER A 168 -7.07 -1.71 27.91
N THR A 169 -7.17 -3.00 28.16
CA THR A 169 -6.45 -4.09 27.45
C THR A 169 -7.40 -4.90 26.57
N ASP A 170 -8.65 -4.49 26.44
CA ASP A 170 -9.67 -5.21 25.68
C ASP A 170 -9.51 -4.95 24.17
N VAL A 171 -9.04 -5.94 23.45
CA VAL A 171 -8.85 -5.91 21.99
C VAL A 171 -10.15 -5.64 21.23
N VAL A 172 -11.30 -6.10 21.77
CA VAL A 172 -12.63 -5.91 21.14
C VAL A 172 -13.03 -4.43 21.21
N ALA A 173 -12.71 -3.74 22.32
CA ALA A 173 -12.96 -2.31 22.45
C ALA A 173 -12.15 -1.51 21.40
N TYR A 174 -10.88 -1.83 21.17
CA TYR A 174 -10.06 -1.19 20.14
C TYR A 174 -10.59 -1.47 18.73
N ALA A 175 -10.99 -2.71 18.43
CA ALA A 175 -11.61 -3.05 17.15
C ALA A 175 -12.94 -2.32 16.92
N THR A 176 -13.74 -2.13 17.98
CA THR A 176 -14.99 -1.35 17.94
C THR A 176 -14.72 0.12 17.61
N VAL A 177 -13.71 0.73 18.23
CA VAL A 177 -13.29 2.11 17.92
C VAL A 177 -12.82 2.23 16.48
N PHE A 178 -12.10 1.23 15.96
CA PHE A 178 -11.70 1.21 14.55
C PHE A 178 -12.92 1.17 13.62
N LEU A 179 -13.90 0.33 13.93
CA LEU A 179 -15.15 0.25 13.18
C LEU A 179 -15.92 1.58 13.21
N LEU A 180 -16.02 2.23 14.37
CA LEU A 180 -16.67 3.54 14.51
C LEU A 180 -15.99 4.60 13.63
N GLY A 181 -14.66 4.66 13.64
CA GLY A 181 -13.90 5.56 12.76
C GLY A 181 -14.20 5.31 11.28
N ALA A 182 -14.20 4.03 10.86
CA ALA A 182 -14.53 3.65 9.49
C ALA A 182 -15.97 4.01 9.10
N ILE A 183 -16.94 3.80 9.98
CA ILE A 183 -18.36 4.19 9.77
C ILE A 183 -18.47 5.71 9.59
N ILE A 184 -17.84 6.50 10.44
CA ILE A 184 -17.85 7.97 10.32
C ILE A 184 -17.25 8.39 8.99
N GLY A 185 -16.10 7.79 8.58
CA GLY A 185 -15.48 8.03 7.28
C GLY A 185 -16.40 7.71 6.10
N LEU A 186 -17.11 6.58 6.16
CA LEU A 186 -18.10 6.18 5.15
C LEU A 186 -19.28 7.15 5.09
N LEU A 187 -19.86 7.50 6.24
CA LEU A 187 -21.02 8.41 6.29
C LEU A 187 -20.67 9.79 5.74
N LEU A 188 -19.49 10.33 6.09
CA LEU A 188 -19.01 11.59 5.53
C LEU A 188 -18.78 11.49 4.01
N ALA A 189 -18.21 10.39 3.53
CA ALA A 189 -17.99 10.20 2.10
C ALA A 189 -19.32 10.10 1.33
N LEU A 190 -20.29 9.36 1.86
CA LEU A 190 -21.65 9.26 1.28
C LEU A 190 -22.37 10.61 1.27
N PHE A 191 -22.32 11.33 2.39
CA PHE A 191 -22.91 12.67 2.49
C PHE A 191 -22.30 13.61 1.45
N GLY A 192 -20.97 13.64 1.34
CA GLY A 192 -20.28 14.46 0.35
C GLY A 192 -20.63 14.09 -1.08
N ALA A 193 -20.61 12.79 -1.41
CA ALA A 193 -20.97 12.28 -2.73
C ALA A 193 -22.44 12.61 -3.08
N TYR A 194 -23.37 12.46 -2.15
CA TYR A 194 -24.75 12.86 -2.34
C TYR A 194 -24.90 14.36 -2.59
N ARG A 195 -24.25 15.19 -1.76
CA ARG A 195 -24.33 16.65 -1.89
C ARG A 195 -23.77 17.17 -3.20
N ILE A 196 -22.68 16.57 -3.71
CA ILE A 196 -21.95 17.04 -4.89
C ILE A 196 -22.50 16.41 -6.18
N CYS A 197 -22.75 15.09 -6.16
CA CYS A 197 -23.14 14.33 -7.34
C CYS A 197 -24.62 13.97 -7.38
N GLY A 198 -25.31 13.88 -6.23
CA GLY A 198 -26.68 13.36 -6.11
C GLY A 198 -27.79 14.35 -6.47
N ARG A 199 -27.46 15.63 -6.75
CA ARG A 199 -28.42 16.66 -7.13
C ARG A 199 -28.80 16.66 -8.63
N GLY A 200 -28.21 15.74 -9.41
CA GLY A 200 -28.55 15.53 -10.81
C GLY A 200 -29.87 14.76 -10.95
N ASP A 201 -30.45 14.84 -12.16
CA ASP A 201 -31.71 14.12 -12.48
C ASP A 201 -31.45 12.59 -12.30
N GLU A 202 -32.19 11.95 -11.36
CA GLU A 202 -32.04 10.51 -11.07
C GLU A 202 -32.36 9.61 -12.28
N ARG A 203 -32.93 10.19 -13.35
CA ARG A 203 -33.28 9.50 -14.60
C ARG A 203 -32.08 9.34 -15.57
N ILE A 204 -30.93 9.95 -15.28
CA ILE A 204 -29.76 9.78 -16.14
C ILE A 204 -29.20 8.37 -15.93
N GLU A 205 -29.32 7.55 -16.96
CA GLU A 205 -28.75 6.20 -16.94
C GLU A 205 -27.22 6.26 -16.88
N SER A 206 -26.63 5.35 -16.11
CA SER A 206 -25.16 5.21 -16.05
C SER A 206 -24.52 4.89 -17.41
N SER A 207 -25.31 4.43 -18.39
CA SER A 207 -24.90 4.24 -19.79
C SER A 207 -24.33 5.51 -20.44
N VAL A 208 -24.72 6.69 -19.93
CA VAL A 208 -24.18 8.00 -20.35
C VAL A 208 -22.67 8.13 -20.05
N LEU A 209 -22.12 7.37 -19.11
CA LEU A 209 -20.66 7.27 -18.88
C LEU A 209 -19.90 6.65 -20.04
N GLY A 210 -20.57 6.08 -21.04
CA GLY A 210 -20.00 5.50 -22.23
C GLY A 210 -20.44 4.04 -22.47
N SER A 211 -20.05 3.49 -23.61
CA SER A 211 -20.47 2.15 -24.06
C SER A 211 -20.09 1.04 -23.07
N VAL A 212 -19.01 1.21 -22.31
CA VAL A 212 -18.59 0.27 -21.25
C VAL A 212 -19.68 0.14 -20.17
N TRP A 213 -20.35 1.23 -19.85
CA TRP A 213 -21.41 1.29 -18.82
C TRP A 213 -22.79 0.87 -19.33
N ALA A 214 -22.92 0.48 -20.59
CA ALA A 214 -24.19 0.05 -21.17
C ALA A 214 -24.71 -1.28 -20.59
N SER A 215 -23.82 -2.20 -20.20
CA SER A 215 -24.20 -3.48 -19.61
C SER A 215 -23.33 -3.87 -18.41
N ASN A 216 -23.85 -4.69 -17.49
CA ASN A 216 -23.07 -5.20 -16.36
C ASN A 216 -21.90 -6.06 -16.82
N LYS A 217 -22.08 -6.84 -17.88
CA LYS A 217 -21.01 -7.68 -18.45
C LYS A 217 -19.84 -6.83 -18.97
N SER A 218 -20.13 -5.76 -19.71
CA SER A 218 -19.06 -4.86 -20.23
C SER A 218 -18.33 -4.13 -19.13
N ILE A 219 -19.04 -3.70 -18.06
CA ILE A 219 -18.43 -3.08 -16.89
C ILE A 219 -17.45 -4.07 -16.22
N LEU A 220 -17.92 -5.27 -15.90
CA LEU A 220 -17.08 -6.29 -15.22
C LEU A 220 -15.87 -6.69 -16.05
N LEU A 221 -16.03 -6.86 -17.37
CA LEU A 221 -14.90 -7.16 -18.27
C LEU A 221 -13.90 -6.00 -18.34
N ALA A 222 -14.36 -4.77 -18.39
CA ALA A 222 -13.48 -3.58 -18.40
C ALA A 222 -12.79 -3.34 -17.04
N ALA A 223 -13.45 -3.71 -15.94
CA ALA A 223 -12.90 -3.59 -14.59
C ALA A 223 -11.95 -4.75 -14.21
N LEU A 224 -12.04 -5.91 -14.90
CA LEU A 224 -11.31 -7.12 -14.57
C LEU A 224 -9.78 -6.94 -14.39
N PRO A 225 -9.05 -6.21 -15.24
CA PRO A 225 -7.62 -5.96 -15.04
C PRO A 225 -7.34 -5.20 -13.74
N PHE A 226 -8.20 -4.24 -13.39
CA PHE A 226 -8.09 -3.49 -12.13
C PHE A 226 -8.46 -4.36 -10.94
N ALA A 227 -9.51 -5.17 -11.05
CA ALA A 227 -9.94 -6.11 -10.00
C ALA A 227 -8.82 -7.08 -9.64
N ILE A 228 -8.18 -7.69 -10.63
CA ILE A 228 -7.06 -8.62 -10.40
C ILE A 228 -5.89 -7.88 -9.76
N THR A 229 -5.48 -6.74 -10.30
CA THR A 229 -4.32 -6.03 -9.78
C THR A 229 -4.54 -5.50 -8.37
N LEU A 230 -5.69 -4.83 -8.12
CA LEU A 230 -5.99 -4.22 -6.82
C LEU A 230 -6.40 -5.26 -5.77
N GLY A 231 -7.06 -6.34 -6.18
CA GLY A 231 -7.48 -7.42 -5.29
C GLY A 231 -6.34 -8.33 -4.84
N VAL A 232 -5.33 -8.52 -5.71
CA VAL A 232 -4.27 -9.51 -5.48
C VAL A 232 -3.00 -8.87 -4.89
N LEU A 233 -2.65 -7.64 -5.31
CA LEU A 233 -1.42 -6.98 -4.87
C LEU A 233 -1.31 -6.81 -3.34
N PRO A 234 -2.35 -6.40 -2.60
CA PRO A 234 -2.28 -6.26 -1.15
C PRO A 234 -2.09 -7.60 -0.40
N TYR A 235 -2.39 -8.72 -1.05
CA TYR A 235 -2.12 -10.04 -0.50
C TYR A 235 -0.62 -10.30 -0.30
N VAL A 236 0.22 -9.81 -1.22
CA VAL A 236 1.70 -9.94 -1.11
C VAL A 236 2.24 -9.38 0.20
N ILE A 237 1.62 -8.32 0.72
CA ILE A 237 2.07 -7.66 1.96
C ILE A 237 1.60 -8.40 3.22
N ARG A 238 0.67 -9.35 3.10
CA ARG A 238 -0.02 -9.97 4.23
C ARG A 238 0.20 -11.46 4.36
N ILE A 239 0.63 -12.12 3.27
CA ILE A 239 0.70 -13.58 3.21
C ILE A 239 1.64 -14.14 4.28
N GLU A 240 2.79 -13.50 4.52
CA GLU A 240 3.74 -13.97 5.53
C GLU A 240 3.12 -13.96 6.94
N LYS A 241 2.29 -12.94 7.25
CA LYS A 241 1.56 -12.89 8.54
C LYS A 241 0.55 -14.01 8.67
N PHE A 242 -0.17 -14.35 7.59
CA PHE A 242 -1.13 -15.45 7.61
C PHE A 242 -0.43 -16.80 7.81
N ILE A 243 0.73 -17.00 7.19
CA ILE A 243 1.52 -18.20 7.36
C ILE A 243 2.11 -18.27 8.79
N LEU A 244 2.68 -17.15 9.30
CA LEU A 244 3.17 -17.08 10.67
C LEU A 244 2.06 -17.40 11.69
N ALA A 245 0.86 -16.84 11.51
CA ALA A 245 -0.28 -17.12 12.37
C ALA A 245 -0.69 -18.60 12.36
N SER A 246 -0.54 -19.30 11.22
CA SER A 246 -0.90 -20.71 11.09
C SER A 246 0.17 -21.66 11.61
N GLU A 247 1.45 -21.30 11.49
CA GLU A 247 2.58 -22.15 11.84
C GLU A 247 3.05 -21.96 13.30
N LEU A 248 2.96 -20.73 13.81
CA LEU A 248 3.49 -20.37 15.14
C LEU A 248 2.39 -19.83 16.05
N GLY A 249 1.99 -18.57 15.85
CA GLY A 249 0.99 -17.93 16.67
C GLY A 249 0.86 -16.43 16.42
N TYR A 250 0.14 -15.75 17.30
CA TYR A 250 -0.15 -14.32 17.11
C TYR A 250 0.94 -13.41 17.67
N ASP A 251 1.74 -13.86 18.62
CA ASP A 251 2.89 -13.10 19.15
C ASP A 251 3.92 -12.81 18.06
N GLU A 252 4.22 -13.81 17.23
CA GLU A 252 5.15 -13.71 16.11
C GLU A 252 4.61 -12.83 15.00
N VAL A 253 3.30 -12.88 14.79
CA VAL A 253 2.62 -11.94 13.88
C VAL A 253 2.77 -10.51 14.37
N ALA A 254 2.60 -10.25 15.66
CA ALA A 254 2.75 -8.92 16.25
C ALA A 254 4.18 -8.39 16.04
N LEU A 255 5.20 -9.20 16.33
CA LEU A 255 6.60 -8.84 16.11
C LEU A 255 6.87 -8.52 14.63
N PHE A 256 6.48 -9.41 13.73
CA PHE A 256 6.65 -9.22 12.29
C PHE A 256 5.92 -7.98 11.79
N HIS A 257 4.70 -7.72 12.31
CA HIS A 257 3.93 -6.55 11.96
C HIS A 257 4.60 -5.25 12.40
N VAL A 258 5.16 -5.18 13.62
CA VAL A 258 5.93 -4.02 14.10
C VAL A 258 7.10 -3.71 13.17
N ALA A 259 7.87 -4.73 12.76
CA ALA A 259 8.93 -4.56 11.77
C ALA A 259 8.38 -4.08 10.42
N GLN A 260 7.26 -4.65 9.99
CA GLN A 260 6.63 -4.33 8.71
C GLN A 260 6.05 -2.92 8.65
N LEU A 261 5.61 -2.34 9.77
CA LEU A 261 5.06 -0.97 9.80
C LEU A 261 6.05 0.09 9.28
N ALA A 262 7.32 -0.01 9.69
CA ALA A 262 8.36 0.90 9.20
C ALA A 262 8.64 0.68 7.71
N TRP A 263 8.63 -0.57 7.26
CA TRP A 263 8.77 -0.93 5.85
C TRP A 263 7.59 -0.41 5.01
N LEU A 264 6.35 -0.54 5.49
CA LEU A 264 5.15 -0.01 4.82
C LEU A 264 5.20 1.51 4.66
N ALA A 265 5.69 2.23 5.68
CA ALA A 265 5.91 3.68 5.55
C ALA A 265 6.92 3.99 4.43
N GLY A 266 7.96 3.19 4.27
CA GLY A 266 8.92 3.30 3.18
C GLY A 266 8.32 3.07 1.79
N LEU A 267 7.25 2.27 1.66
CA LEU A 267 6.57 2.02 0.38
C LEU A 267 5.83 3.24 -0.19
N LEU A 268 5.65 4.31 0.59
CA LEU A 268 5.14 5.59 0.06
C LEU A 268 6.04 6.13 -1.05
N VAL A 269 7.37 5.92 -0.96
CA VAL A 269 8.33 6.38 -1.97
C VAL A 269 8.08 5.72 -3.34
N PRO A 270 8.12 4.39 -3.49
CA PRO A 270 7.85 3.76 -4.78
C PRO A 270 6.43 4.02 -5.29
N GLN A 271 5.44 4.17 -4.41
CA GLN A 271 4.07 4.50 -4.81
C GLN A 271 3.97 5.92 -5.38
N ALA A 272 4.63 6.92 -4.75
CA ALA A 272 4.68 8.29 -5.26
C ALA A 272 5.38 8.34 -6.62
N MET A 273 6.52 7.65 -6.76
CA MET A 273 7.25 7.56 -8.02
C MET A 273 6.41 6.94 -9.14
N ARG A 274 5.72 5.84 -8.88
CA ARG A 274 4.79 5.21 -9.82
C ARG A 274 3.69 6.18 -10.24
N SER A 275 3.07 6.85 -9.27
CA SER A 275 1.96 7.77 -9.53
C SER A 275 2.38 8.97 -10.40
N ALA A 276 3.61 9.45 -10.26
CA ALA A 276 4.17 10.51 -11.08
C ALA A 276 4.60 10.01 -12.48
N LEU A 277 5.18 8.81 -12.55
CA LEU A 277 5.72 8.25 -13.79
C LEU A 277 4.65 7.74 -14.75
N LEU A 278 3.57 7.14 -14.23
CA LEU A 278 2.55 6.48 -15.04
C LEU A 278 1.89 7.39 -16.09
N PRO A 279 1.46 8.63 -15.76
CA PRO A 279 0.89 9.55 -16.75
C PRO A 279 1.90 9.97 -17.83
N VAL A 280 3.15 10.23 -17.43
CA VAL A 280 4.25 10.64 -18.33
C VAL A 280 4.55 9.55 -19.36
N LEU A 281 4.65 8.30 -18.90
CA LEU A 281 4.83 7.15 -19.79
C LEU A 281 3.61 6.92 -20.67
N GLY A 282 2.40 7.11 -20.13
CA GLY A 282 1.17 7.02 -20.91
C GLY A 282 1.10 8.02 -22.05
N ALA A 283 1.52 9.27 -21.81
CA ALA A 283 1.56 10.33 -22.81
C ALA A 283 2.64 10.06 -23.89
N SER A 284 3.79 9.51 -23.51
CA SER A 284 4.90 9.18 -24.43
C SER A 284 4.81 7.79 -25.06
N ARG A 285 3.71 7.06 -24.87
CA ARG A 285 3.54 5.67 -25.32
C ARG A 285 3.83 5.45 -26.81
N ASN A 286 3.46 6.39 -27.66
CA ASN A 286 3.63 6.31 -29.11
C ASN A 286 5.02 6.80 -29.58
N ASP A 287 5.80 7.43 -28.69
CA ASP A 287 7.17 7.91 -28.95
C ASP A 287 8.17 7.08 -28.13
N LYS A 288 8.71 6.04 -28.74
CA LYS A 288 9.63 5.12 -28.08
C LYS A 288 10.87 5.80 -27.52
N VAL A 289 11.39 6.82 -28.19
CA VAL A 289 12.60 7.53 -27.77
C VAL A 289 12.34 8.31 -26.49
N ARG A 290 11.26 9.09 -26.43
CA ARG A 290 10.84 9.81 -25.22
C ARG A 290 10.48 8.86 -24.08
N PHE A 291 9.77 7.78 -24.39
CA PHE A 291 9.41 6.76 -23.42
C PHE A 291 10.66 6.15 -22.74
N ASP A 292 11.66 5.75 -23.52
CA ASP A 292 12.91 5.21 -23.00
C ASP A 292 13.73 6.25 -22.23
N GLN A 293 13.77 7.51 -22.67
CA GLN A 293 14.43 8.61 -21.95
C GLN A 293 13.81 8.85 -20.56
N HIS A 294 12.48 8.84 -20.44
CA HIS A 294 11.80 8.97 -19.16
C HIS A 294 12.13 7.81 -18.22
N LEU A 295 12.13 6.57 -18.74
CA LEU A 295 12.51 5.39 -17.97
C LEU A 295 13.95 5.47 -17.48
N ASP A 296 14.90 5.82 -18.36
CA ASP A 296 16.31 5.94 -18.00
C ASP A 296 16.56 7.01 -16.92
N ARG A 297 15.79 8.10 -16.96
CA ARG A 297 15.86 9.13 -15.93
C ARG A 297 15.37 8.61 -14.59
N VAL A 298 14.21 7.94 -14.56
CA VAL A 298 13.63 7.41 -13.32
C VAL A 298 14.48 6.27 -12.77
N GLU A 299 15.06 5.41 -13.61
CA GLU A 299 16.02 4.40 -13.17
C GLU A 299 17.21 5.02 -12.44
N ARG A 300 17.78 6.12 -12.97
CA ARG A 300 18.88 6.84 -12.29
C ARG A 300 18.47 7.38 -10.92
N ILE A 301 17.23 7.91 -10.81
CA ILE A 301 16.68 8.38 -9.54
C ILE A 301 16.54 7.21 -8.56
N CYS A 302 16.00 6.08 -8.98
CA CYS A 302 15.85 4.89 -8.14
C CYS A 302 17.20 4.42 -7.59
N PHE A 303 18.24 4.33 -8.45
CA PHE A 303 19.58 3.96 -8.02
C PHE A 303 20.23 4.94 -7.04
N GLY A 304 19.92 6.25 -7.16
CA GLY A 304 20.36 7.26 -6.21
C GLY A 304 19.61 7.22 -4.89
N LEU A 305 18.30 6.89 -4.91
CA LEU A 305 17.45 6.86 -3.71
C LEU A 305 17.69 5.63 -2.83
N VAL A 306 18.05 4.50 -3.42
CA VAL A 306 18.22 3.24 -2.66
C VAL A 306 19.25 3.37 -1.52
N PRO A 307 20.49 3.85 -1.74
CA PRO A 307 21.44 4.04 -0.66
C PRO A 307 20.93 5.00 0.44
N VAL A 308 20.30 6.09 0.03
CA VAL A 308 19.72 7.08 0.96
C VAL A 308 18.62 6.44 1.81
N GLY A 309 17.71 5.71 1.17
CA GLY A 309 16.61 5.05 1.86
C GLY A 309 17.07 3.92 2.79
N LEU A 310 18.10 3.17 2.40
CA LEU A 310 18.70 2.13 3.25
C LEU A 310 19.28 2.73 4.54
N VAL A 311 20.11 3.78 4.41
CA VAL A 311 20.73 4.43 5.58
C VAL A 311 19.68 5.13 6.44
N ALA A 312 18.74 5.87 5.81
CA ALA A 312 17.67 6.56 6.54
C ALA A 312 16.75 5.55 7.23
N GLY A 313 16.32 4.50 6.53
CA GLY A 313 15.45 3.46 7.09
C GLY A 313 16.11 2.73 8.27
N ALA A 314 17.36 2.32 8.11
CA ALA A 314 18.14 1.71 9.18
C ALA A 314 18.26 2.65 10.41
N SER A 315 18.62 3.91 10.19
CA SER A 315 18.77 4.90 11.28
C SER A 315 17.44 5.17 12.01
N ILE A 316 16.35 5.32 11.26
CA ILE A 316 15.01 5.54 11.81
C ILE A 316 14.59 4.36 12.70
N VAL A 317 14.79 3.14 12.23
CA VAL A 317 14.39 1.94 12.97
C VAL A 317 15.21 1.76 14.24
N TRP A 318 16.49 2.03 14.20
CA TRP A 318 17.36 1.93 15.38
C TRP A 318 17.03 2.96 16.46
N ILE A 319 16.54 4.14 16.09
CA ILE A 319 16.25 5.24 17.01
C ILE A 319 14.77 5.28 17.40
N LEU A 320 13.86 5.23 16.40
CA LEU A 320 12.44 5.50 16.63
C LEU A 320 11.64 4.28 17.09
N LEU A 321 11.93 3.08 16.58
CA LEU A 321 11.17 1.91 16.97
C LEU A 321 11.31 1.59 18.47
N PRO A 322 12.51 1.58 19.08
CA PRO A 322 12.64 1.30 20.52
C PRO A 322 12.02 2.36 21.42
N VAL A 323 11.92 3.61 20.93
CA VAL A 323 11.24 4.67 21.68
C VAL A 323 9.73 4.53 21.59
N GLY A 324 9.24 4.04 20.44
CA GLY A 324 7.81 3.92 20.13
C GLY A 324 7.15 2.66 20.69
N PHE A 325 7.79 1.52 20.55
CA PHE A 325 7.22 0.20 20.86
C PHE A 325 7.78 -0.39 22.17
N PRO A 326 7.08 -1.35 22.81
CA PRO A 326 7.57 -2.10 23.97
C PRO A 326 8.90 -2.82 23.70
N ALA A 327 9.68 -3.01 24.79
CA ALA A 327 11.01 -3.63 24.69
C ALA A 327 10.95 -5.08 24.21
N GLU A 328 9.88 -5.83 24.51
CA GLU A 328 9.67 -7.22 24.12
C GLU A 328 9.80 -7.47 22.62
N TYR A 329 9.53 -6.45 21.77
CA TYR A 329 9.70 -6.54 20.31
C TYR A 329 11.17 -6.45 19.86
N PHE A 330 12.11 -6.12 20.78
CA PHE A 330 13.51 -5.87 20.42
C PHE A 330 14.54 -6.68 21.21
N ASP A 331 14.15 -7.22 22.36
CA ASP A 331 15.06 -7.93 23.30
C ASP A 331 15.19 -9.44 23.02
N GLY A 332 14.46 -9.94 22.02
CA GLY A 332 14.49 -11.34 21.62
C GLY A 332 13.55 -12.24 22.43
N THR A 333 12.77 -11.71 23.38
CA THR A 333 11.81 -12.50 24.18
C THR A 333 10.75 -13.17 23.32
N LEU A 334 10.37 -12.57 22.20
CA LEU A 334 9.45 -13.13 21.19
C LEU A 334 10.17 -13.97 20.11
N GLY A 335 11.38 -14.45 20.40
CA GLY A 335 12.17 -15.33 19.53
C GLY A 335 13.07 -14.59 18.53
N ALA A 336 12.75 -13.37 18.13
CA ALA A 336 13.53 -12.52 17.22
C ALA A 336 13.48 -11.05 17.65
N SER A 337 14.25 -10.18 16.96
CA SER A 337 14.16 -8.74 17.12
C SER A 337 13.48 -8.10 15.90
N ALA A 338 12.50 -7.24 16.14
CA ALA A 338 11.84 -6.50 15.06
C ALA A 338 12.83 -5.62 14.25
N ARG A 339 13.97 -5.24 14.85
CA ARG A 339 15.05 -4.53 14.12
C ARG A 339 15.68 -5.41 13.05
N ASP A 340 16.03 -6.64 13.41
CA ASP A 340 16.70 -7.57 12.50
C ASP A 340 15.76 -7.97 11.36
N VAL A 341 14.50 -8.24 11.68
CA VAL A 341 13.44 -8.50 10.71
C VAL A 341 13.26 -7.31 9.76
N PHE A 342 13.23 -6.07 10.31
CA PHE A 342 13.13 -4.87 9.46
C PHE A 342 14.34 -4.72 8.55
N MET A 343 15.55 -5.01 9.03
CA MET A 343 16.76 -4.90 8.19
C MET A 343 16.69 -5.82 6.96
N LEU A 344 16.13 -7.02 7.12
CA LEU A 344 15.85 -7.91 5.99
C LEU A 344 14.79 -7.31 5.05
N LEU A 345 13.68 -6.83 5.61
CA LEU A 345 12.61 -6.19 4.83
C LEU A 345 13.10 -4.94 4.07
N LEU A 346 14.09 -4.22 4.61
CA LEU A 346 14.68 -3.06 3.96
C LEU A 346 15.43 -3.42 2.67
N ILE A 347 16.01 -4.63 2.57
CA ILE A 347 16.55 -5.16 1.32
C ILE A 347 15.44 -5.34 0.28
N GLY A 348 14.30 -5.91 0.69
CA GLY A 348 13.11 -6.03 -0.16
C GLY A 348 12.58 -4.66 -0.63
N TRP A 349 12.61 -3.66 0.26
CA TRP A 349 12.26 -2.28 -0.11
C TRP A 349 13.16 -1.73 -1.21
N ALA A 350 14.47 -1.91 -1.11
CA ALA A 350 15.42 -1.48 -2.14
C ALA A 350 15.10 -2.11 -3.51
N MET A 351 14.82 -3.41 -3.54
CA MET A 351 14.41 -4.11 -4.76
C MET A 351 13.08 -3.58 -5.30
N THR A 352 12.12 -3.27 -4.43
CA THR A 352 10.84 -2.69 -4.82
C THR A 352 11.02 -1.31 -5.46
N VAL A 353 11.87 -0.43 -4.91
CA VAL A 353 12.20 0.88 -5.51
C VAL A 353 12.82 0.70 -6.89
N LEU A 354 13.78 -0.22 -7.04
CA LEU A 354 14.44 -0.49 -8.32
C LEU A 354 13.51 -1.12 -9.36
N SER A 355 12.42 -1.75 -8.93
CA SER A 355 11.43 -2.35 -9.84
C SER A 355 10.44 -1.32 -10.41
N VAL A 356 10.31 -0.11 -9.79
CA VAL A 356 9.31 0.90 -10.18
C VAL A 356 9.33 1.23 -11.67
N PRO A 357 10.47 1.54 -12.31
CA PRO A 357 10.48 1.90 -13.73
C PRO A 357 9.94 0.76 -14.61
N SER A 358 10.41 -0.46 -14.34
CA SER A 358 10.08 -1.64 -15.15
C SER A 358 8.61 -2.02 -15.07
N TYR A 359 8.03 -2.11 -13.87
CA TYR A 359 6.62 -2.49 -13.76
C TYR A 359 5.68 -1.34 -14.17
N THR A 360 6.10 -0.07 -13.99
CA THR A 360 5.29 1.08 -14.46
C THR A 360 5.29 1.12 -15.99
N ALA A 361 6.42 0.77 -16.63
CA ALA A 361 6.47 0.61 -18.08
C ALA A 361 5.50 -0.45 -18.60
N LEU A 362 5.36 -1.58 -17.88
CA LEU A 362 4.37 -2.62 -18.22
C LEU A 362 2.93 -2.11 -18.08
N GLN A 363 2.65 -1.29 -17.06
CA GLN A 363 1.33 -0.69 -16.87
C GLN A 363 0.96 0.32 -17.97
N ALA A 364 1.92 1.19 -18.34
CA ALA A 364 1.73 2.23 -19.34
C ALA A 364 1.80 1.70 -20.77
N GLY A 365 2.43 0.55 -20.98
CA GLY A 365 2.71 -0.04 -22.28
C GLY A 365 1.49 -0.55 -23.04
N GLU A 366 1.74 -1.14 -24.19
CA GLU A 366 0.69 -1.67 -25.08
C GLU A 366 0.03 -2.94 -24.54
N ARG A 367 0.69 -3.65 -23.64
CA ARG A 367 0.26 -4.96 -23.12
C ARG A 367 0.12 -4.92 -21.60
N PRO A 368 -0.90 -4.23 -21.04
CA PRO A 368 -1.08 -4.11 -19.58
C PRO A 368 -1.27 -5.46 -18.89
N TRP A 369 -1.71 -6.50 -19.60
CA TRP A 369 -1.79 -7.87 -19.08
C TRP A 369 -0.45 -8.47 -18.64
N LEU A 370 0.69 -7.98 -19.18
CA LEU A 370 2.00 -8.39 -18.70
C LEU A 370 2.25 -7.93 -17.27
N PHE A 371 1.73 -6.77 -16.91
CA PHE A 371 1.76 -6.31 -15.51
C PHE A 371 0.90 -7.20 -14.60
N THR A 372 -0.31 -7.56 -15.04
CA THR A 372 -1.17 -8.50 -14.30
C THR A 372 -0.48 -9.85 -14.11
N LEU A 373 0.17 -10.38 -15.16
CA LEU A 373 0.96 -11.62 -15.10
C LEU A 373 2.10 -11.49 -14.08
N LEU A 374 2.83 -10.37 -14.10
CA LEU A 374 3.90 -10.10 -13.14
C LEU A 374 3.38 -10.15 -11.70
N ILE A 375 2.29 -9.44 -11.40
CA ILE A 375 1.69 -9.42 -10.07
C ILE A 375 1.27 -10.83 -9.64
N PHE A 376 0.62 -11.59 -10.52
CA PHE A 376 0.23 -12.95 -10.21
C PHE A 376 1.44 -13.86 -9.91
N THR A 377 2.53 -13.72 -10.67
CA THR A 377 3.78 -14.44 -10.43
C THR A 377 4.40 -14.07 -9.08
N VAL A 378 4.38 -12.78 -8.72
CA VAL A 378 4.88 -12.30 -7.42
C VAL A 378 4.06 -12.88 -6.27
N VAL A 379 2.73 -12.87 -6.37
CA VAL A 379 1.85 -13.44 -5.34
C VAL A 379 2.08 -14.95 -5.17
N LEU A 380 2.15 -15.67 -6.29
CA LEU A 380 2.43 -17.11 -6.25
C LEU A 380 3.80 -17.39 -5.62
N SER A 381 4.82 -16.61 -5.99
CA SER A 381 6.16 -16.73 -5.42
C SER A 381 6.16 -16.42 -3.92
N SER A 382 5.48 -15.35 -3.49
CA SER A 382 5.35 -14.99 -2.07
C SER A 382 4.70 -16.11 -1.26
N THR A 383 3.64 -16.70 -1.80
CA THR A 383 2.96 -17.83 -1.16
C THR A 383 3.89 -19.06 -1.06
N VAL A 384 4.54 -19.44 -2.17
CA VAL A 384 5.41 -20.63 -2.21
C VAL A 384 6.64 -20.44 -1.31
N PHE A 385 7.32 -19.29 -1.42
CA PHE A 385 8.47 -18.99 -0.56
C PHE A 385 8.06 -18.87 0.90
N GLY A 386 6.91 -18.23 1.18
CA GLY A 386 6.38 -18.13 2.54
C GLY A 386 6.15 -19.49 3.16
N LEU A 387 5.37 -20.35 2.52
CA LEU A 387 5.08 -21.69 3.02
C LEU A 387 6.36 -22.54 3.19
N PHE A 388 7.28 -22.49 2.23
CA PHE A 388 8.50 -23.27 2.28
C PHE A 388 9.49 -22.77 3.33
N LEU A 389 9.79 -21.47 3.35
CA LEU A 389 10.81 -20.90 4.21
C LEU A 389 10.34 -20.82 5.68
N ILE A 390 9.11 -20.34 5.90
CA ILE A 390 8.56 -20.22 7.26
C ILE A 390 8.37 -21.61 7.88
N GLY A 391 7.81 -22.56 7.12
CA GLY A 391 7.65 -23.95 7.60
C GLY A 391 8.99 -24.59 7.99
N ARG A 392 10.02 -24.43 7.14
CA ARG A 392 11.38 -24.89 7.49
C ARG A 392 11.98 -24.19 8.70
N GLY A 393 11.74 -22.88 8.83
CA GLY A 393 12.16 -22.09 9.99
C GLY A 393 11.48 -22.59 11.27
N ALA A 394 10.18 -22.83 11.22
CA ALA A 394 9.38 -23.30 12.37
C ALA A 394 9.83 -24.66 12.90
N GLU A 395 10.32 -25.57 12.04
CA GLU A 395 10.92 -26.84 12.45
C GLU A 395 12.20 -26.65 13.28
N THR A 396 12.87 -25.50 13.16
CA THR A 396 14.17 -25.25 13.80
C THR A 396 14.03 -24.36 15.03
N SER A 397 13.47 -23.17 14.86
CA SER A 397 13.20 -22.23 15.97
C SER A 397 12.20 -21.15 15.54
N VAL A 398 11.50 -20.61 16.53
CA VAL A 398 10.55 -19.48 16.33
C VAL A 398 11.23 -18.27 15.68
N GLY A 399 12.40 -17.88 16.20
CA GLY A 399 13.16 -16.74 15.68
C GLY A 399 13.54 -16.91 14.20
N LEU A 400 14.01 -18.11 13.84
CA LEU A 400 14.37 -18.40 12.45
C LEU A 400 13.12 -18.34 11.54
N ALA A 401 11.96 -18.81 11.99
CA ALA A 401 10.73 -18.73 11.19
C ALA A 401 10.33 -17.28 10.89
N ILE A 402 10.46 -16.38 11.87
CA ILE A 402 10.18 -14.95 11.70
C ILE A 402 11.16 -14.31 10.70
N GLU A 403 12.45 -14.64 10.80
CA GLU A 403 13.45 -14.18 9.83
C GLU A 403 13.17 -14.74 8.43
N MET A 404 12.77 -16.01 8.33
CA MET A 404 12.40 -16.66 7.08
C MET A 404 11.17 -16.01 6.42
N ALA A 405 10.24 -15.46 7.20
CA ALA A 405 9.15 -14.65 6.66
C ALA A 405 9.68 -13.36 5.99
N ALA A 406 10.67 -12.71 6.58
CA ALA A 406 11.32 -11.57 5.95
C ALA A 406 12.10 -11.96 4.68
N TYR A 407 12.80 -13.09 4.68
CA TYR A 407 13.45 -13.61 3.47
C TYR A 407 12.45 -13.95 2.36
N ALA A 408 11.26 -14.47 2.69
CA ALA A 408 10.19 -14.70 1.72
C ALA A 408 9.73 -13.40 1.05
N SER A 409 9.57 -12.32 1.85
CA SER A 409 9.25 -10.98 1.33
C SER A 409 10.37 -10.43 0.43
N VAL A 410 11.64 -10.65 0.79
CA VAL A 410 12.80 -10.25 -0.04
C VAL A 410 12.80 -11.03 -1.36
N ALA A 411 12.59 -12.35 -1.32
CA ALA A 411 12.52 -13.19 -2.51
C ALA A 411 11.40 -12.76 -3.45
N SER A 412 10.24 -12.40 -2.91
CA SER A 412 9.10 -11.89 -3.67
C SER A 412 9.40 -10.53 -4.33
N SER A 413 10.09 -9.66 -3.62
CA SER A 413 10.57 -8.36 -4.14
C SER A 413 11.61 -8.56 -5.26
N PHE A 414 12.45 -9.58 -5.14
CA PHE A 414 13.41 -9.96 -6.18
C PHE A 414 12.68 -10.48 -7.44
N VAL A 415 11.65 -11.31 -7.28
CA VAL A 415 10.81 -11.77 -8.40
C VAL A 415 10.12 -10.59 -9.08
N MET A 416 9.63 -9.61 -8.31
CA MET A 416 9.04 -8.37 -8.85
C MET A 416 10.05 -7.59 -9.69
N LEU A 417 11.27 -7.42 -9.19
CA LEU A 417 12.35 -6.71 -9.88
C LEU A 417 12.75 -7.43 -11.17
N MET A 418 13.14 -8.69 -11.07
CA MET A 418 13.64 -9.45 -12.21
C MET A 418 12.55 -9.71 -13.24
N GLY A 419 11.35 -10.10 -12.81
CA GLY A 419 10.20 -10.27 -13.67
C GLY A 419 9.83 -8.97 -14.39
N GLY A 420 9.86 -7.83 -13.69
CA GLY A 420 9.63 -6.51 -14.28
C GLY A 420 10.65 -6.21 -15.38
N ILE A 421 11.95 -6.39 -15.12
CA ILE A 421 13.03 -6.15 -16.08
C ILE A 421 12.92 -7.05 -17.31
N VAL A 422 12.68 -8.34 -17.10
CA VAL A 422 12.57 -9.32 -18.20
C VAL A 422 11.34 -9.05 -19.07
N LEU A 423 10.17 -8.87 -18.45
CA LEU A 423 8.92 -8.62 -19.19
C LEU A 423 8.90 -7.27 -19.91
N SER A 424 9.55 -6.24 -19.34
CA SER A 424 9.71 -4.94 -20.00
C SER A 424 10.82 -4.92 -21.06
N ARG A 425 11.58 -6.01 -21.20
CA ARG A 425 12.73 -6.15 -22.13
C ARG A 425 13.85 -5.14 -21.89
N ARG A 426 14.04 -4.70 -20.64
CA ARG A 426 15.07 -3.70 -20.29
C ARG A 426 16.32 -4.32 -19.67
N PHE A 427 16.51 -5.61 -19.79
CA PHE A 427 17.65 -6.32 -19.18
C PHE A 427 19.01 -5.74 -19.58
N SER A 428 19.21 -5.41 -20.86
CA SER A 428 20.48 -4.83 -21.34
C SER A 428 20.74 -3.44 -20.76
N ALA A 429 19.71 -2.56 -20.72
CA ALA A 429 19.83 -1.22 -20.15
C ALA A 429 20.12 -1.28 -18.64
N PHE A 430 19.47 -2.22 -17.95
CA PHE A 430 19.69 -2.46 -16.54
C PHE A 430 21.12 -2.95 -16.23
N MET A 431 21.65 -3.90 -17.02
CA MET A 431 23.02 -4.42 -16.85
C MET A 431 24.11 -3.41 -17.20
N GLN A 432 23.84 -2.45 -18.10
CA GLN A 432 24.78 -1.36 -18.39
C GLN A 432 25.06 -0.46 -17.18
N ARG A 433 24.21 -0.49 -16.14
CA ARG A 433 24.40 0.21 -14.87
C ARG A 433 25.16 -0.61 -13.83
N GLY A 434 25.98 -1.58 -14.25
CA GLY A 434 26.68 -2.52 -13.37
C GLY A 434 27.48 -1.86 -12.23
N ILE A 435 28.14 -0.71 -12.49
CA ILE A 435 28.86 0.03 -11.44
C ILE A 435 27.91 0.57 -10.37
N GLN A 436 26.74 1.09 -10.77
CA GLN A 436 25.72 1.57 -9.82
C GLN A 436 25.14 0.41 -9.01
N TRP A 437 24.96 -0.77 -9.61
CA TRP A 437 24.57 -1.99 -8.91
C TRP A 437 25.59 -2.41 -7.87
N CYS A 438 26.86 -2.48 -8.24
CA CYS A 438 27.93 -2.83 -7.31
C CYS A 438 28.01 -1.83 -6.15
N ALA A 439 27.90 -0.54 -6.42
CA ALA A 439 27.86 0.49 -5.38
C ALA A 439 26.65 0.33 -4.44
N THR A 440 25.47 0.08 -4.99
CA THR A 440 24.23 -0.14 -4.22
C THR A 440 24.34 -1.39 -3.34
N LEU A 441 24.80 -2.51 -3.91
CA LEU A 441 25.01 -3.75 -3.16
C LEU A 441 26.07 -3.58 -2.06
N LEU A 442 27.15 -2.88 -2.33
CA LEU A 442 28.17 -2.59 -1.33
C LEU A 442 27.57 -1.81 -0.16
N VAL A 443 26.79 -0.76 -0.42
CA VAL A 443 26.11 0.02 0.63
C VAL A 443 25.14 -0.86 1.42
N VAL A 444 24.37 -1.72 0.77
CA VAL A 444 23.48 -2.68 1.45
C VAL A 444 24.27 -3.58 2.39
N VAL A 445 25.31 -4.24 1.87
CA VAL A 445 26.12 -5.17 2.67
C VAL A 445 26.80 -4.45 3.84
N VAL A 446 27.42 -3.30 3.59
CA VAL A 446 28.10 -2.53 4.64
C VAL A 446 27.10 -2.05 5.69
N THR A 447 25.89 -1.62 5.29
CA THR A 447 24.83 -1.22 6.24
C THR A 447 24.40 -2.41 7.09
N CYS A 448 24.15 -3.56 6.50
CA CYS A 448 23.77 -4.77 7.23
C CYS A 448 24.87 -5.21 8.22
N VAL A 449 26.14 -5.21 7.79
CA VAL A 449 27.28 -5.56 8.66
C VAL A 449 27.47 -4.54 9.79
N ALA A 450 27.37 -3.24 9.49
CA ALA A 450 27.50 -2.20 10.51
C ALA A 450 26.42 -2.31 11.59
N LEU A 451 25.21 -2.68 11.21
CA LEU A 451 24.09 -2.84 12.13
C LEU A 451 24.22 -4.13 12.95
N SER A 452 24.61 -5.25 12.32
CA SER A 452 24.84 -6.50 13.04
C SER A 452 25.92 -6.38 14.11
N GLN A 453 26.92 -5.51 13.87
CA GLN A 453 28.00 -5.22 14.83
C GLN A 453 27.68 -4.05 15.77
N GLN A 454 26.50 -3.48 15.74
CA GLN A 454 26.08 -2.31 16.52
C GLN A 454 27.05 -1.11 16.37
N SER A 455 27.70 -1.00 15.23
CA SER A 455 28.73 0.00 14.94
C SER A 455 28.08 1.32 14.48
N TYR A 456 27.78 2.20 15.42
CA TYR A 456 27.24 3.53 15.12
C TYR A 456 28.19 4.40 14.27
N TRP A 457 29.50 4.18 14.38
CA TRP A 457 30.50 4.89 13.57
C TRP A 457 30.42 4.51 12.09
N ALA A 458 30.12 3.25 11.80
CA ALA A 458 29.91 2.82 10.43
C ALA A 458 28.62 3.41 9.83
N LEU A 459 27.57 3.56 10.65
CA LEU A 459 26.33 4.28 10.25
C LEU A 459 26.63 5.76 9.95
N THR A 460 27.44 6.43 10.78
CA THR A 460 27.85 7.82 10.54
C THR A 460 28.64 7.93 9.23
N GLY A 461 29.57 7.00 8.97
CA GLY A 461 30.30 6.93 7.71
C GLY A 461 29.40 6.70 6.49
N LEU A 462 28.36 5.87 6.64
CA LEU A 462 27.36 5.67 5.60
C LEU A 462 26.50 6.92 5.36
N CYS A 463 26.19 7.70 6.40
CA CYS A 463 25.51 8.99 6.24
C CYS A 463 26.32 9.96 5.36
N LEU A 464 27.67 9.89 5.38
CA LEU A 464 28.51 10.65 4.45
C LEU A 464 28.33 10.20 2.99
N PHE A 465 27.92 8.96 2.75
CA PHE A 465 27.61 8.45 1.40
C PHE A 465 26.38 9.14 0.79
N ILE A 466 25.45 9.63 1.64
CA ILE A 466 24.29 10.44 1.20
C ILE A 466 24.75 11.77 0.59
N LEU A 467 25.90 12.29 1.04
CA LEU A 467 26.49 13.53 0.56
C LEU A 467 27.25 13.38 -0.77
N LEU A 468 27.39 12.16 -1.29
CA LEU A 468 27.97 11.97 -2.62
C LEU A 468 27.12 12.67 -3.69
N PRO A 469 27.73 13.21 -4.76
CA PRO A 469 27.03 13.95 -5.80
C PRO A 469 25.81 13.23 -6.35
N GLN A 470 25.87 11.90 -6.46
CA GLN A 470 24.77 11.06 -6.96
C GLN A 470 23.57 11.01 -5.98
N GLY A 471 23.84 10.92 -4.67
CA GLY A 471 22.80 10.97 -3.64
C GLY A 471 22.16 12.35 -3.55
N LEU A 472 22.97 13.41 -3.61
CA LEU A 472 22.49 14.79 -3.63
C LEU A 472 21.69 15.11 -4.90
N GLU A 473 22.10 14.59 -6.05
CA GLU A 473 21.34 14.72 -7.30
C GLU A 473 20.00 13.98 -7.23
N ALA A 474 19.98 12.77 -6.67
CA ALA A 474 18.75 12.02 -6.45
C ALA A 474 17.80 12.73 -5.49
N MET A 475 18.31 13.28 -4.37
CA MET A 475 17.50 14.08 -3.44
C MET A 475 16.98 15.36 -4.09
N LYS A 476 17.81 16.11 -4.80
CA LYS A 476 17.39 17.31 -5.54
C LYS A 476 16.31 16.98 -6.57
N THR A 477 16.47 15.86 -7.28
CA THR A 477 15.50 15.43 -8.30
C THR A 477 14.18 14.99 -7.66
N THR A 478 14.22 14.34 -6.51
CA THR A 478 13.01 13.91 -5.77
C THR A 478 12.23 15.12 -5.23
N VAL A 479 12.94 16.12 -4.71
CA VAL A 479 12.34 17.38 -4.24
C VAL A 479 11.83 18.23 -5.40
N ALA A 480 12.48 18.16 -6.56
CA ALA A 480 12.10 18.88 -7.77
C ALA A 480 11.03 18.17 -8.62
N THR A 481 10.57 16.98 -8.21
CA THR A 481 9.55 16.20 -8.95
C THR A 481 8.29 17.02 -9.29
N PRO A 482 7.78 17.96 -8.44
CA PRO A 482 6.71 18.86 -8.82
C PRO A 482 7.08 19.81 -9.98
N SER A 483 8.36 20.14 -10.17
CA SER A 483 8.83 21.01 -11.25
C SER A 483 9.10 20.27 -12.57
N LEU A 484 9.29 18.94 -12.50
CA LEU A 484 9.45 18.11 -13.70
C LEU A 484 8.16 17.97 -14.50
N LEU A 485 7.01 18.06 -13.82
CA LEU A 485 5.69 18.10 -14.47
C LEU A 485 5.40 19.45 -15.15
N LYS A 486 6.15 20.51 -14.83
CA LYS A 486 6.00 21.85 -15.44
C LYS A 486 6.84 22.07 -16.69
N LEU A 487 7.84 21.24 -16.97
CA LEU A 487 8.70 21.40 -18.13
C LEU A 487 8.04 20.97 -19.45
N ASP A 488 6.99 20.15 -19.39
CA ASP A 488 6.22 19.79 -20.60
C ASP A 488 5.16 20.84 -20.99
N GLU A 489 4.89 21.84 -20.14
CA GLU A 489 4.00 22.98 -20.50
C GLU A 489 4.73 24.15 -21.18
N ALA A 490 6.05 24.12 -21.28
CA ALA A 490 6.88 25.22 -21.80
C ALA A 490 7.53 24.94 -23.17
N GLU A 491 7.33 23.76 -23.76
CA GLU A 491 7.64 23.40 -25.15
C GLU A 491 6.35 23.08 -25.93
#